data_0598ae9d6008372e6f077011ae89959f
#
_entry.id   0598ae9d6008372e6f077011ae89959f
#
_cell.length_a   1.000
_cell.length_b   1.000
_cell.length_c   1.000
_cell.angle_alpha   90.00
_cell.angle_beta   90.00
_cell.angle_gamma   90.00
#
_symmetry.space_group_name_H-M   'P 1'
#
loop_
_entity.id
_entity.type
_entity.pdbx_description
1 polymer ?
#
loop_
_entity_poly.entity_id
_entity_poly.type
_entity_poly.pdbx_seq_one_letter_code
_entity_poly.pdbx_strand_id
1 'polypeptide(L)'
;MRRLITFFALVTLIAFASSIKAQNQVFTTDKLEYSIELPSATWQVISGRDAVHEHPEFVYGDRLDGYLRIRKETIDGNTTVSELARHVLDQKVRYLPGFVEGKEEKFNGRLDGVTVSYEFTQTGKPMMGRIYFLQADSRTVYTLHFSGLRDKLARIRNQTDAIARSFKLK
;
A
#
# COMPACT_ATOMS: atom_id res chain seq x y z
N MET A 1 27.43 -5.29 -52.44
CA MET A 1 26.19 -4.57 -52.03
C MET A 1 25.21 -5.36 -51.14
N ARG A 2 25.19 -6.68 -51.16
CA ARG A 2 24.27 -7.48 -50.31
C ARG A 2 24.60 -7.47 -48.79
N ARG A 3 25.83 -7.25 -48.38
CA ARG A 3 26.27 -7.26 -46.96
C ARG A 3 26.02 -5.93 -46.22
N LEU A 4 25.81 -4.83 -46.90
CA LEU A 4 25.49 -3.53 -46.28
C LEU A 4 24.02 -3.41 -45.87
N ILE A 5 23.12 -4.08 -46.59
CA ILE A 5 21.67 -4.02 -46.32
C ILE A 5 21.32 -4.80 -45.06
N THR A 6 22.02 -5.91 -44.76
CA THR A 6 21.78 -6.73 -43.56
C THR A 6 22.21 -6.02 -42.27
N PHE A 7 23.23 -5.14 -42.34
CA PHE A 7 23.68 -4.39 -41.17
C PHE A 7 22.73 -3.23 -40.80
N PHE A 8 22.08 -2.63 -41.81
CA PHE A 8 21.12 -1.55 -41.57
C PHE A 8 19.78 -2.06 -40.98
N ALA A 9 19.36 -3.28 -41.30
CA ALA A 9 18.14 -3.89 -40.75
C ALA A 9 18.30 -4.31 -39.28
N LEU A 10 19.53 -4.63 -38.83
CA LEU A 10 19.81 -5.01 -37.45
C LEU A 10 19.86 -3.80 -36.50
N VAL A 11 20.30 -2.64 -37.00
CA VAL A 11 20.36 -1.40 -36.18
C VAL A 11 18.98 -0.78 -35.94
N THR A 12 18.06 -0.94 -36.89
CA THR A 12 16.67 -0.44 -36.75
C THR A 12 15.82 -1.24 -35.76
N LEU A 13 16.17 -2.51 -35.47
CA LEU A 13 15.41 -3.34 -34.56
C LEU A 13 15.69 -3.03 -33.05
N ILE A 14 16.81 -2.36 -32.76
CA ILE A 14 17.22 -2.00 -31.39
C ILE A 14 16.55 -0.70 -30.91
N ALA A 15 16.03 0.13 -31.81
CA ALA A 15 15.45 1.43 -31.46
C ALA A 15 14.00 1.39 -30.90
N PHE A 16 13.34 0.22 -30.87
CA PHE A 16 11.97 0.06 -30.32
C PHE A 16 11.92 -0.64 -28.97
N ALA A 17 12.98 -0.58 -28.17
CA ALA A 17 12.87 -0.84 -26.75
C ALA A 17 12.13 0.34 -26.10
N SER A 18 10.83 0.44 -26.37
CA SER A 18 9.94 1.36 -25.68
C SER A 18 10.00 1.00 -24.20
N SER A 19 10.65 1.85 -23.42
CA SER A 19 10.60 1.78 -21.96
C SER A 19 9.12 1.85 -21.56
N ILE A 20 8.53 0.71 -21.26
CA ILE A 20 7.22 0.62 -20.59
C ILE A 20 7.45 1.25 -19.22
N LYS A 21 7.29 2.56 -19.12
CA LYS A 21 7.17 3.24 -17.83
C LYS A 21 5.92 2.65 -17.19
N ALA A 22 6.09 1.96 -16.09
CA ALA A 22 4.97 1.60 -15.23
C ALA A 22 4.21 2.92 -14.96
N GLN A 23 3.01 3.05 -15.50
CA GLN A 23 2.20 4.25 -15.35
C GLN A 23 1.61 4.21 -13.93
N ASN A 24 2.19 4.99 -13.01
CA ASN A 24 1.59 5.23 -11.71
C ASN A 24 0.23 5.92 -11.93
N GLN A 25 -0.81 5.29 -11.47
CA GLN A 25 -2.16 5.84 -11.52
C GLN A 25 -2.43 6.64 -10.25
N VAL A 26 -2.60 7.96 -10.37
CA VAL A 26 -3.01 8.79 -9.23
C VAL A 26 -4.50 8.57 -8.95
N PHE A 27 -4.81 8.13 -7.74
CA PHE A 27 -6.18 8.03 -7.27
C PHE A 27 -6.51 9.20 -6.35
N THR A 28 -7.56 9.94 -6.72
CA THR A 28 -8.14 11.04 -5.92
C THR A 28 -9.58 11.26 -6.34
N THR A 29 -10.41 11.78 -5.44
CA THR A 29 -11.78 12.26 -5.72
C THR A 29 -12.01 13.54 -4.93
N ASP A 30 -13.00 14.35 -5.36
CA ASP A 30 -13.34 15.61 -4.66
C ASP A 30 -13.83 15.38 -3.22
N LYS A 31 -14.31 14.16 -2.93
CA LYS A 31 -14.81 13.76 -1.60
C LYS A 31 -13.70 13.35 -0.63
N LEU A 32 -12.48 13.16 -1.12
CA LEU A 32 -11.34 12.74 -0.30
C LEU A 32 -10.40 13.92 -0.06
N GLU A 33 -9.90 14.04 1.16
CA GLU A 33 -8.91 15.02 1.57
C GLU A 33 -7.47 14.62 1.26
N TYR A 34 -7.27 13.49 0.57
CA TYR A 34 -5.95 12.98 0.19
C TYR A 34 -5.94 12.41 -1.23
N SER A 35 -4.74 12.14 -1.71
CA SER A 35 -4.47 11.38 -2.93
C SER A 35 -3.42 10.32 -2.67
N ILE A 36 -3.44 9.23 -3.44
CA ILE A 36 -2.42 8.17 -3.46
C ILE A 36 -2.06 7.82 -4.90
N GLU A 37 -0.86 7.28 -5.09
CA GLU A 37 -0.41 6.75 -6.38
C GLU A 37 -0.46 5.21 -6.32
N LEU A 38 -1.16 4.60 -7.26
CA LEU A 38 -1.20 3.16 -7.44
C LEU A 38 -0.10 2.76 -8.42
N PRO A 39 0.92 1.99 -8.01
CA PRO A 39 2.13 1.76 -8.81
C PRO A 39 1.95 0.80 -9.98
N SER A 40 0.79 0.16 -10.09
CA SER A 40 0.46 -0.69 -11.24
C SER A 40 -1.05 -0.73 -11.48
N ALA A 41 -1.45 -1.03 -12.72
CA ALA A 41 -2.86 -1.23 -13.10
C ALA A 41 -3.50 -2.47 -12.45
N THR A 42 -2.73 -3.32 -11.79
CA THR A 42 -3.24 -4.46 -11.01
C THR A 42 -3.95 -4.01 -9.74
N TRP A 43 -3.64 -2.82 -9.22
CA TRP A 43 -4.38 -2.19 -8.14
C TRP A 43 -5.69 -1.62 -8.66
N GLN A 44 -6.80 -2.05 -8.05
CA GLN A 44 -8.13 -1.64 -8.45
C GLN A 44 -8.94 -1.17 -7.24
N VAL A 45 -9.77 -0.16 -7.45
CA VAL A 45 -10.76 0.30 -6.45
C VAL A 45 -11.92 -0.68 -6.48
N ILE A 46 -12.28 -1.24 -5.32
CA ILE A 46 -13.41 -2.18 -5.20
C ILE A 46 -14.60 -1.59 -4.45
N SER A 47 -14.41 -0.55 -3.66
CA SER A 47 -15.49 0.25 -3.09
C SER A 47 -15.09 1.72 -3.08
N GLY A 48 -16.04 2.59 -3.40
CA GLY A 48 -15.89 4.03 -3.24
C GLY A 48 -16.27 4.46 -1.81
N ARG A 49 -16.16 5.77 -1.55
CA ARG A 49 -16.73 6.37 -0.35
C ARG A 49 -18.25 6.34 -0.46
N ASP A 50 -18.90 5.65 0.47
CA ASP A 50 -20.36 5.57 0.60
C ASP A 50 -20.80 5.89 2.04
N ALA A 51 -22.07 5.64 2.38
CA ALA A 51 -22.62 5.89 3.72
C ALA A 51 -22.01 4.99 4.82
N VAL A 52 -21.38 3.87 4.43
CA VAL A 52 -20.79 2.89 5.34
C VAL A 52 -19.26 2.98 5.33
N HIS A 53 -18.67 3.32 4.18
CA HIS A 53 -17.24 3.37 3.98
C HIS A 53 -16.80 4.83 3.77
N GLU A 54 -16.17 5.42 4.78
CA GLU A 54 -15.63 6.79 4.70
C GLU A 54 -14.47 6.92 3.72
N HIS A 55 -13.77 5.82 3.45
CA HIS A 55 -12.61 5.75 2.58
C HIS A 55 -12.74 4.61 1.57
N PRO A 56 -12.21 4.77 0.34
CA PRO A 56 -12.20 3.72 -0.67
C PRO A 56 -11.32 2.54 -0.24
N GLU A 57 -11.68 1.35 -0.72
CA GLU A 57 -10.92 0.13 -0.57
C GLU A 57 -10.32 -0.30 -1.89
N PHE A 58 -9.14 -0.94 -1.84
CA PHE A 58 -8.39 -1.34 -3.02
C PHE A 58 -7.96 -2.79 -2.92
N VAL A 59 -7.80 -3.44 -4.07
CA VAL A 59 -7.20 -4.77 -4.18
C VAL A 59 -6.08 -4.80 -5.21
N TYR A 60 -5.10 -5.66 -4.97
CA TYR A 60 -4.09 -6.06 -5.94
C TYR A 60 -4.48 -7.41 -6.53
N GLY A 61 -5.09 -7.41 -7.73
CA GLY A 61 -5.70 -8.60 -8.29
C GLY A 61 -6.97 -9.00 -7.56
N ASP A 62 -6.86 -9.64 -6.41
CA ASP A 62 -7.98 -9.96 -5.52
C ASP A 62 -7.67 -9.66 -4.03
N ARG A 63 -8.66 -9.88 -3.14
CA ARG A 63 -8.51 -9.61 -1.70
C ARG A 63 -7.47 -10.50 -1.01
N LEU A 64 -7.18 -11.67 -1.55
CA LEU A 64 -6.18 -12.58 -0.99
C LEU A 64 -4.77 -12.28 -1.50
N ASP A 65 -4.63 -11.68 -2.67
CA ASP A 65 -3.33 -11.28 -3.21
C ASP A 65 -2.82 -9.97 -2.59
N GLY A 66 -3.74 -9.03 -2.34
CA GLY A 66 -3.45 -7.79 -1.63
C GLY A 66 -4.71 -6.95 -1.47
N TYR A 67 -5.03 -6.57 -0.24
CA TYR A 67 -6.17 -5.74 0.10
C TYR A 67 -5.71 -4.54 0.92
N LEU A 68 -6.06 -3.34 0.48
CA LEU A 68 -5.77 -2.09 1.18
C LEU A 68 -7.06 -1.46 1.69
N ARG A 69 -7.07 -1.13 2.98
CA ARG A 69 -8.06 -0.30 3.64
C ARG A 69 -7.39 0.92 4.25
N ILE A 70 -7.97 2.08 4.00
CA ILE A 70 -7.52 3.35 4.59
C ILE A 70 -8.51 3.76 5.68
N ARG A 71 -8.00 4.33 6.77
CA ARG A 71 -8.80 4.94 7.83
C ARG A 71 -8.15 6.21 8.32
N LYS A 72 -8.96 7.11 8.84
CA LYS A 72 -8.53 8.29 9.57
C LYS A 72 -8.79 8.05 11.06
N GLU A 73 -7.77 8.16 11.85
CA GLU A 73 -7.84 8.00 13.32
C GLU A 73 -7.57 9.36 13.97
N THR A 74 -8.35 9.69 14.97
CA THR A 74 -8.09 10.88 15.80
C THR A 74 -7.43 10.43 17.10
N ILE A 75 -6.33 11.06 17.47
CA ILE A 75 -5.58 10.78 18.70
C ILE A 75 -5.53 12.01 19.59
N ASP A 76 -5.29 11.80 20.87
CA ASP A 76 -4.98 12.90 21.78
C ASP A 76 -3.60 13.48 21.44
N GLY A 77 -3.45 14.81 21.60
CA GLY A 77 -2.24 15.51 21.21
C GLY A 77 -0.94 15.04 21.91
N ASN A 78 -1.06 14.27 22.99
CA ASN A 78 0.05 13.65 23.72
C ASN A 78 0.33 12.20 23.30
N THR A 79 -0.54 11.60 22.48
CA THR A 79 -0.39 10.21 22.01
C THR A 79 0.54 10.17 20.82
N THR A 80 1.59 9.39 20.89
CA THR A 80 2.51 9.17 19.77
C THR A 80 1.94 8.20 18.75
N VAL A 81 2.44 8.26 17.52
CA VAL A 81 2.05 7.30 16.45
C VAL A 81 2.41 5.86 16.83
N SER A 82 3.53 5.64 17.54
CA SER A 82 3.92 4.31 18.03
C SER A 82 2.97 3.79 19.11
N GLU A 83 2.46 4.65 19.99
CA GLU A 83 1.46 4.25 20.99
C GLU A 83 0.13 3.88 20.31
N LEU A 84 -0.30 4.66 19.30
CA LEU A 84 -1.46 4.29 18.48
C LEU A 84 -1.25 2.94 17.79
N ALA A 85 -0.08 2.72 17.18
CA ALA A 85 0.25 1.46 16.49
C ALA A 85 0.16 0.28 17.45
N ARG A 86 0.75 0.40 18.63
CA ARG A 86 0.68 -0.62 19.69
C ARG A 86 -0.76 -0.87 20.14
N HIS A 87 -1.53 0.19 20.38
CA HIS A 87 -2.94 0.09 20.76
C HIS A 87 -3.76 -0.66 19.68
N VAL A 88 -3.57 -0.33 18.40
CA VAL A 88 -4.27 -1.02 17.29
C VAL A 88 -3.88 -2.49 17.23
N LEU A 89 -2.60 -2.83 17.39
CA LEU A 89 -2.16 -4.23 17.42
C LEU A 89 -2.80 -4.97 18.60
N ASP A 90 -2.76 -4.42 19.79
CA ASP A 90 -3.28 -5.05 21.01
C ASP A 90 -4.80 -5.23 20.95
N GLN A 91 -5.54 -4.26 20.43
CA GLN A 91 -7.01 -4.28 20.43
C GLN A 91 -7.65 -4.98 19.24
N LYS A 92 -6.98 -4.97 18.06
CA LYS A 92 -7.62 -5.43 16.81
C LYS A 92 -6.92 -6.60 16.14
N VAL A 93 -5.64 -6.84 16.42
CA VAL A 93 -4.81 -7.76 15.64
C VAL A 93 -4.32 -8.95 16.46
N ARG A 94 -3.92 -8.74 17.71
CA ARG A 94 -3.32 -9.78 18.58
C ARG A 94 -4.22 -11.01 18.80
N TYR A 95 -5.53 -10.85 18.63
CA TYR A 95 -6.51 -11.94 18.80
C TYR A 95 -6.73 -12.79 17.56
N LEU A 96 -6.05 -12.46 16.44
CA LEU A 96 -6.14 -13.27 15.23
C LEU A 96 -5.48 -14.64 15.44
N PRO A 97 -6.07 -15.73 14.93
CA PRO A 97 -5.49 -17.05 15.07
C PRO A 97 -4.07 -17.11 14.52
N GLY A 98 -3.14 -17.69 15.28
CA GLY A 98 -1.74 -17.81 14.86
C GLY A 98 -1.01 -16.47 14.70
N PHE A 99 -1.45 -15.44 15.45
CA PHE A 99 -0.81 -14.14 15.42
C PHE A 99 0.67 -14.21 15.79
N VAL A 100 1.50 -13.62 14.92
CA VAL A 100 2.94 -13.39 15.15
C VAL A 100 3.22 -11.93 14.89
N GLU A 101 3.66 -11.23 15.92
CA GLU A 101 4.03 -9.81 15.83
C GLU A 101 5.34 -9.67 15.06
N GLY A 102 5.36 -8.78 14.07
CA GLY A 102 6.55 -8.38 13.36
C GLY A 102 7.19 -7.13 13.99
N LYS A 103 8.22 -6.64 13.33
CA LYS A 103 8.96 -5.47 13.80
C LYS A 103 8.24 -4.17 13.46
N GLU A 104 8.19 -3.24 14.44
CA GLU A 104 7.89 -1.84 14.17
C GLU A 104 9.12 -1.17 13.55
N GLU A 105 8.92 -0.46 12.44
CA GLU A 105 9.96 0.28 11.71
C GLU A 105 9.53 1.73 11.53
N LYS A 106 10.48 2.67 11.65
CA LYS A 106 10.22 4.07 11.29
C LYS A 106 9.90 4.15 9.80
N PHE A 107 8.89 4.91 9.46
CA PHE A 107 8.48 5.15 8.08
C PHE A 107 8.68 6.62 7.74
N ASN A 108 9.37 6.88 6.61
CA ASN A 108 9.60 8.22 6.07
C ASN A 108 8.95 8.28 4.67
N GLY A 109 8.03 9.22 4.51
CA GLY A 109 7.29 9.43 3.28
C GLY A 109 6.97 10.91 3.08
N ARG A 110 5.88 11.22 2.40
CA ARG A 110 5.32 12.59 2.40
C ARG A 110 4.73 12.94 3.76
N LEU A 111 4.21 11.95 4.44
CA LEU A 111 3.90 11.97 5.86
C LEU A 111 4.82 10.97 6.55
N ASP A 112 5.43 11.37 7.65
CA ASP A 112 6.24 10.51 8.48
C ASP A 112 5.36 9.68 9.42
N GLY A 113 5.91 8.60 9.95
CA GLY A 113 5.18 7.74 10.87
C GLY A 113 5.91 6.44 11.18
N VAL A 114 5.15 5.39 11.42
CA VAL A 114 5.67 4.04 11.65
C VAL A 114 4.94 3.01 10.79
N THR A 115 5.59 1.89 10.53
CA THR A 115 4.98 0.74 9.90
C THR A 115 5.18 -0.49 10.77
N VAL A 116 4.15 -1.33 10.84
CA VAL A 116 4.17 -2.59 11.57
C VAL A 116 3.70 -3.69 10.65
N SER A 117 4.41 -4.83 10.65
CA SER A 117 3.98 -6.06 9.98
C SER A 117 3.59 -7.11 11.02
N TYR A 118 2.73 -8.04 10.63
CA TYR A 118 2.34 -9.18 11.45
C TYR A 118 1.88 -10.33 10.56
N GLU A 119 1.93 -11.54 11.10
CA GLU A 119 1.41 -12.73 10.45
C GLU A 119 0.23 -13.29 11.24
N PHE A 120 -0.66 -14.01 10.58
CA PHE A 120 -1.80 -14.68 11.20
C PHE A 120 -2.32 -15.80 10.29
N THR A 121 -3.29 -16.57 10.79
CA THR A 121 -3.93 -17.64 10.02
C THR A 121 -5.39 -17.30 9.80
N GLN A 122 -5.86 -17.37 8.56
CA GLN A 122 -7.27 -17.20 8.22
C GLN A 122 -7.73 -18.37 7.37
N THR A 123 -8.74 -19.12 7.86
CA THR A 123 -9.29 -20.30 7.17
C THR A 123 -8.18 -21.30 6.77
N GLY A 124 -7.23 -21.55 7.68
CA GLY A 124 -6.10 -22.46 7.47
C GLY A 124 -4.99 -21.93 6.54
N LYS A 125 -5.10 -20.70 6.04
CA LYS A 125 -4.11 -20.09 5.15
C LYS A 125 -3.19 -19.14 5.92
N PRO A 126 -1.87 -19.16 5.65
CA PRO A 126 -0.94 -18.18 6.23
C PRO A 126 -1.19 -16.81 5.58
N MET A 127 -1.52 -15.84 6.40
CA MET A 127 -1.80 -14.46 6.03
C MET A 127 -0.71 -13.52 6.58
N MET A 128 -0.59 -12.37 5.98
CA MET A 128 0.23 -11.26 6.45
C MET A 128 -0.57 -9.97 6.45
N GLY A 129 -0.35 -9.15 7.46
CA GLY A 129 -0.80 -7.77 7.51
C GLY A 129 0.40 -6.82 7.60
N ARG A 130 0.25 -5.63 7.02
CA ARG A 130 1.19 -4.52 7.12
C ARG A 130 0.41 -3.22 7.26
N ILE A 131 0.67 -2.49 8.33
CA ILE A 131 -0.03 -1.23 8.62
C ILE A 131 0.99 -0.10 8.62
N TYR A 132 0.69 0.95 7.87
CA TYR A 132 1.39 2.23 7.95
C TYR A 132 0.53 3.18 8.74
N PHE A 133 1.12 3.82 9.72
CA PHE A 133 0.52 4.87 10.54
C PHE A 133 1.19 6.18 10.16
N LEU A 134 0.49 7.00 9.40
CA LEU A 134 1.02 8.24 8.80
C LEU A 134 0.48 9.44 9.57
N GLN A 135 1.36 10.21 10.20
CA GLN A 135 0.97 11.36 10.98
C GLN A 135 0.71 12.57 10.08
N ALA A 136 -0.54 13.03 10.06
CA ALA A 136 -0.95 14.19 9.29
C ALA A 136 -0.75 15.51 10.07
N ASP A 137 -1.10 15.49 11.35
CA ASP A 137 -0.92 16.58 12.30
C ASP A 137 -0.84 16.03 13.73
N SER A 138 -0.89 16.90 14.76
CA SER A 138 -0.77 16.50 16.17
C SER A 138 -1.91 15.60 16.68
N ARG A 139 -3.03 15.52 15.96
CA ARG A 139 -4.23 14.76 16.36
C ARG A 139 -4.75 13.82 15.31
N THR A 140 -4.20 13.84 14.10
CA THR A 140 -4.71 13.06 12.96
C THR A 140 -3.65 12.10 12.46
N VAL A 141 -3.99 10.82 12.40
CA VAL A 141 -3.18 9.76 11.82
C VAL A 141 -4.00 9.02 10.77
N TYR A 142 -3.44 8.83 9.59
CA TYR A 142 -4.01 7.93 8.59
C TYR A 142 -3.39 6.55 8.72
N THR A 143 -4.23 5.51 8.75
CA THR A 143 -3.78 4.14 8.74
C THR A 143 -4.03 3.53 7.36
N LEU A 144 -2.97 3.04 6.73
CA LEU A 144 -3.03 2.27 5.49
C LEU A 144 -2.78 0.81 5.85
N HIS A 145 -3.84 0.02 5.90
CA HIS A 145 -3.78 -1.38 6.31
C HIS A 145 -3.82 -2.30 5.08
N PHE A 146 -2.69 -2.92 4.79
CA PHE A 146 -2.56 -3.96 3.78
C PHE A 146 -2.70 -5.33 4.41
N SER A 147 -3.42 -6.24 3.75
CA SER A 147 -3.52 -7.64 4.14
C SER A 147 -3.63 -8.54 2.92
N GLY A 148 -3.22 -9.80 3.05
CA GLY A 148 -3.27 -10.79 1.98
C GLY A 148 -2.58 -12.09 2.38
N LEU A 149 -2.51 -13.06 1.45
CA LEU A 149 -1.70 -14.25 1.63
C LEU A 149 -0.24 -13.85 1.86
N ARG A 150 0.41 -14.45 2.87
CA ARG A 150 1.77 -14.07 3.29
C ARG A 150 2.74 -13.93 2.12
N ASP A 151 2.84 -14.96 1.28
CA ASP A 151 3.80 -14.97 0.17
C ASP A 151 3.44 -13.97 -0.94
N LYS A 152 2.16 -13.68 -1.13
CA LYS A 152 1.69 -12.69 -2.11
C LYS A 152 1.97 -11.27 -1.64
N LEU A 153 1.56 -10.94 -0.42
CA LEU A 153 1.77 -9.61 0.14
C LEU A 153 3.28 -9.30 0.30
N ALA A 154 4.09 -10.29 0.67
CA ALA A 154 5.55 -10.14 0.75
C ALA A 154 6.17 -9.75 -0.60
N ARG A 155 5.70 -10.33 -1.71
CA ARG A 155 6.20 -10.02 -3.08
C ARG A 155 5.90 -8.59 -3.51
N ILE A 156 4.80 -8.02 -3.07
CA ILE A 156 4.39 -6.64 -3.42
C ILE A 156 4.77 -5.62 -2.35
N ARG A 157 5.64 -5.96 -1.40
CA ARG A 157 6.09 -5.04 -0.32
C ARG A 157 6.52 -3.67 -0.88
N ASN A 158 7.32 -3.66 -1.94
CA ASN A 158 7.78 -2.39 -2.55
C ASN A 158 6.60 -1.55 -3.09
N GLN A 159 5.52 -2.18 -3.54
CA GLN A 159 4.34 -1.48 -4.00
C GLN A 159 3.54 -0.92 -2.82
N THR A 160 3.39 -1.66 -1.71
CA THR A 160 2.74 -1.15 -0.49
C THR A 160 3.51 0.04 0.08
N ASP A 161 4.86 -0.03 0.10
CA ASP A 161 5.73 1.08 0.49
C ASP A 161 5.57 2.29 -0.46
N ALA A 162 5.49 2.07 -1.77
CA ALA A 162 5.30 3.15 -2.75
C ALA A 162 3.95 3.85 -2.58
N ILE A 163 2.86 3.11 -2.37
CA ILE A 163 1.53 3.66 -2.08
C ILE A 163 1.58 4.52 -0.81
N ALA A 164 2.14 4.00 0.28
CA ALA A 164 2.24 4.74 1.54
C ALA A 164 3.09 6.01 1.41
N ARG A 165 4.23 5.97 0.67
CA ARG A 165 5.08 7.15 0.40
C ARG A 165 4.39 8.20 -0.44
N SER A 166 3.48 7.79 -1.32
CA SER A 166 2.76 8.70 -2.21
C SER A 166 1.59 9.40 -1.52
N PHE A 167 1.14 8.91 -0.35
CA PHE A 167 0.01 9.45 0.38
C PHE A 167 0.21 10.94 0.68
N LYS A 168 -0.69 11.77 0.16
CA LYS A 168 -0.58 13.23 0.22
C LYS A 168 -1.93 13.83 0.58
N LEU A 169 -1.97 14.72 1.55
CA LEU A 169 -3.11 15.60 1.82
C LEU A 169 -3.25 16.64 0.72
N LYS A 170 -4.47 17.07 0.46
CA LYS A 170 -4.79 18.15 -0.50
C LYS A 170 -4.65 19.51 0.14
#